data_c42476ab36f43dac5a305828a4f9854d
#
_entry.id   c42476ab36f43dac5a305828a4f9854d
#
_cell.length_a   1.000
_cell.length_b   1.000
_cell.length_c   1.000
_cell.angle_alpha   90.00
_cell.angle_beta   90.00
_cell.angle_gamma   90.00
#
_symmetry.space_group_name_H-M   'P 1'
#
loop_
_entity.id
_entity.type
_entity.pdbx_description
1 polymer ?
#
loop_
_entity_poly.entity_id
_entity_poly.type
_entity_poly.pdbx_seq_one_letter_code
_entity_poly.pdbx_strand_id
1 'polypeptide(L)'
;MSKARKIKKKDGKYTYEVNEVVGKNENGNPKRIYAYGATLKEAKENLKIKLDAYNRMGYQNLQNKMTVNELYDYWLKNEATNKSLKENTIHGYTGVYNNHIKPCLGHLYLKDINVMVVQNFITEASERLTKYIMKNVHIVLGQMLRLAFDQGFIANNPYLYIRKKKYKKDKCLNYELPDEDTLRLIPTLFHETDPEYISFYIALYTGARCSEIFGLTWDDVDFENHTLDINKQISEIGGIHEIATKTPTSIRNIKVSNDLIEMLKKYKSNLDKFALLYGKTFGGGKYVCSDSKGYLKRPSYVRRNIQKKLKPYNKEFRFHTLRHFYATKALEAGTNVKAVSRRLGHASVQVTLDRYVTFTPEMDDEAVDIFDGVINDFFSEKKTRRSTPQ
;
A
#
# COMPACT_ATOMS: atom_id res chain seq x y z
N MET A 1 42.30 -24.02 12.28
CA MET A 1 42.91 -24.32 10.95
C MET A 1 42.54 -25.74 10.54
N SER A 2 41.95 -25.91 9.36
CA SER A 2 41.59 -27.22 8.83
C SER A 2 42.84 -28.07 8.57
N LYS A 3 42.90 -29.27 9.16
CA LYS A 3 44.01 -30.24 8.89
C LYS A 3 43.63 -31.03 7.64
N ALA A 4 44.56 -31.12 6.70
CA ALA A 4 44.39 -31.91 5.46
C ALA A 4 45.36 -33.06 5.43
N ARG A 5 44.91 -34.25 5.03
CA ARG A 5 45.77 -35.41 4.79
C ARG A 5 45.37 -36.18 3.53
N LYS A 6 46.34 -36.78 2.88
CA LYS A 6 46.15 -37.64 1.72
C LYS A 6 46.01 -39.08 2.17
N ILE A 7 44.97 -39.78 1.81
CA ILE A 7 44.66 -41.16 2.21
C ILE A 7 44.67 -42.05 0.97
N LYS A 8 45.38 -43.17 1.02
CA LYS A 8 45.39 -44.17 -0.05
C LYS A 8 44.25 -45.16 0.19
N LYS A 9 43.36 -45.32 -0.80
CA LYS A 9 42.28 -46.28 -0.76
C LYS A 9 42.76 -47.69 -1.09
N LYS A 10 41.95 -48.73 -0.77
CA LYS A 10 42.26 -50.14 -1.05
C LYS A 10 42.39 -50.43 -2.56
N ASP A 11 41.78 -49.61 -3.41
CA ASP A 11 41.85 -49.67 -4.88
C ASP A 11 43.08 -48.96 -5.47
N GLY A 12 44.03 -48.54 -4.62
CA GLY A 12 45.24 -47.84 -5.03
C GLY A 12 45.07 -46.35 -5.33
N LYS A 13 43.85 -45.84 -5.38
CA LYS A 13 43.57 -44.39 -5.61
C LYS A 13 43.77 -43.58 -4.33
N TYR A 14 44.05 -42.30 -4.50
CA TYR A 14 44.17 -41.37 -3.36
C TYR A 14 42.89 -40.54 -3.21
N THR A 15 42.55 -40.25 -1.95
CA THR A 15 41.54 -39.26 -1.58
C THR A 15 42.12 -38.28 -0.57
N TYR A 16 41.65 -37.05 -0.60
CA TYR A 16 42.02 -36.03 0.36
C TYR A 16 40.95 -35.96 1.45
N GLU A 17 41.37 -36.05 2.71
CA GLU A 17 40.53 -35.80 3.88
C GLU A 17 40.89 -34.43 4.45
N VAL A 18 39.91 -33.62 4.73
CA VAL A 18 40.02 -32.37 5.46
C VAL A 18 39.06 -32.38 6.63
N ASN A 19 39.44 -31.77 7.76
CA ASN A 19 38.55 -31.68 8.92
C ASN A 19 38.73 -30.37 9.64
N GLU A 20 37.67 -29.97 10.36
CA GLU A 20 37.64 -28.78 11.21
C GLU A 20 36.95 -29.08 12.53
N VAL A 21 37.44 -28.44 13.62
CA VAL A 21 36.86 -28.59 14.96
C VAL A 21 35.68 -27.61 15.06
N VAL A 22 34.48 -28.12 15.35
CA VAL A 22 33.22 -27.34 15.41
C VAL A 22 32.68 -27.21 16.85
N GLY A 23 33.42 -27.63 17.84
CA GLY A 23 33.02 -27.56 19.24
C GLY A 23 33.62 -28.71 20.08
N LYS A 24 33.02 -28.97 21.25
CA LYS A 24 33.31 -30.11 22.11
C LYS A 24 32.07 -30.99 22.23
N ASN A 25 32.25 -32.31 22.37
CA ASN A 25 31.17 -33.24 22.68
C ASN A 25 30.84 -33.23 24.20
N GLU A 26 29.83 -33.99 24.61
CA GLU A 26 29.38 -34.08 26.02
C GLU A 26 30.49 -34.53 26.96
N ASN A 27 31.52 -35.24 26.49
CA ASN A 27 32.68 -35.69 27.24
C ASN A 27 33.86 -34.70 27.16
N GLY A 28 33.66 -33.48 26.66
CA GLY A 28 34.72 -32.45 26.59
C GLY A 28 35.70 -32.62 25.42
N ASN A 29 35.60 -33.67 24.61
CA ASN A 29 36.50 -33.94 23.47
C ASN A 29 36.13 -33.10 22.25
N PRO A 30 37.09 -32.69 21.40
CA PRO A 30 36.87 -31.91 20.21
C PRO A 30 35.94 -32.62 19.21
N LYS A 31 34.80 -32.05 18.89
CA LYS A 31 33.90 -32.51 17.82
C LYS A 31 34.43 -32.01 16.49
N ARG A 32 34.63 -32.91 15.53
CA ARG A 32 35.19 -32.59 14.20
C ARG A 32 34.23 -32.95 13.08
N ILE A 33 34.20 -32.12 12.06
CA ILE A 33 33.51 -32.42 10.78
C ILE A 33 34.60 -32.81 9.78
N TYR A 34 34.36 -33.93 9.09
CA TYR A 34 35.23 -34.49 8.06
C TYR A 34 34.61 -34.37 6.69
N ALA A 35 35.41 -34.01 5.70
CA ALA A 35 35.03 -34.06 4.30
C ALA A 35 36.14 -34.71 3.44
N TYR A 36 35.72 -35.31 2.35
CA TYR A 36 36.58 -36.07 1.43
C TYR A 36 36.38 -35.57 0.02
N GLY A 37 37.41 -35.64 -0.82
CA GLY A 37 37.36 -35.31 -2.24
C GLY A 37 38.48 -35.98 -3.02
N ALA A 38 38.34 -36.16 -4.33
CA ALA A 38 39.39 -36.69 -5.20
C ALA A 38 40.58 -35.73 -5.32
N THR A 39 40.33 -34.44 -5.11
CA THR A 39 41.33 -33.38 -5.04
C THR A 39 41.24 -32.63 -3.70
N LEU A 40 42.30 -31.93 -3.33
CA LEU A 40 42.33 -31.10 -2.11
C LEU A 40 41.30 -29.94 -2.21
N LYS A 41 41.07 -29.40 -3.43
CA LYS A 41 40.12 -28.32 -3.67
C LYS A 41 38.69 -28.82 -3.42
N GLU A 42 38.36 -29.97 -3.99
CA GLU A 42 37.05 -30.62 -3.80
C GLU A 42 36.78 -30.98 -2.34
N ALA A 43 37.79 -31.54 -1.65
CA ALA A 43 37.66 -31.85 -0.22
C ALA A 43 37.40 -30.60 0.63
N LYS A 44 38.03 -29.45 0.32
CA LYS A 44 37.79 -28.16 0.98
C LYS A 44 36.40 -27.59 0.66
N GLU A 45 35.93 -27.67 -0.57
CA GLU A 45 34.56 -27.29 -0.97
C GLU A 45 33.51 -28.12 -0.23
N ASN A 46 33.68 -29.44 -0.22
CA ASN A 46 32.83 -30.36 0.53
C ASN A 46 32.84 -30.07 2.04
N LEU A 47 34.00 -29.69 2.61
CA LEU A 47 34.08 -29.28 4.02
C LEU A 47 33.30 -28.00 4.27
N LYS A 48 33.42 -27.01 3.40
CA LYS A 48 32.68 -25.75 3.50
C LYS A 48 31.16 -26.00 3.48
N ILE A 49 30.66 -26.82 2.55
CA ILE A 49 29.26 -27.19 2.49
C ILE A 49 28.79 -27.88 3.78
N LYS A 50 29.62 -28.79 4.33
CA LYS A 50 29.31 -29.46 5.60
C LYS A 50 29.38 -28.56 6.83
N LEU A 51 30.30 -27.59 6.85
CA LEU A 51 30.40 -26.58 7.92
C LEU A 51 29.19 -25.60 7.86
N ASP A 52 28.82 -25.19 6.68
CA ASP A 52 27.62 -24.37 6.48
C ASP A 52 26.35 -25.09 6.95
N ALA A 53 26.22 -26.38 6.60
CA ALA A 53 25.14 -27.23 7.10
C ALA A 53 25.21 -27.43 8.63
N TYR A 54 26.38 -27.64 9.20
CA TYR A 54 26.57 -27.77 10.66
C TYR A 54 26.27 -26.48 11.40
N ASN A 55 26.72 -25.35 10.89
CA ASN A 55 26.42 -24.05 11.47
C ASN A 55 24.90 -23.76 11.41
N ARG A 56 24.25 -24.13 10.31
CA ARG A 56 22.79 -24.13 10.22
C ARG A 56 22.14 -25.06 11.24
N MET A 57 22.70 -26.26 11.49
CA MET A 57 22.26 -27.19 12.53
C MET A 57 22.55 -26.73 13.95
N GLY A 58 23.64 -26.01 14.20
CA GLY A 58 23.98 -25.40 15.52
C GLY A 58 22.92 -24.38 15.95
N TYR A 59 22.33 -23.66 14.99
CA TYR A 59 21.18 -22.80 15.22
C TYR A 59 19.88 -23.62 15.49
N GLN A 60 19.79 -24.88 15.06
CA GLN A 60 18.60 -25.73 15.33
C GLN A 60 18.33 -25.97 16.83
N ASN A 61 19.32 -25.88 17.70
CA ASN A 61 19.10 -25.96 19.15
C ASN A 61 18.40 -24.72 19.72
N LEU A 62 18.55 -23.55 19.10
CA LEU A 62 17.76 -22.35 19.40
C LEU A 62 16.36 -22.44 18.77
N GLN A 63 16.21 -23.09 17.60
CA GLN A 63 14.96 -23.28 16.87
C GLN A 63 13.94 -24.14 17.62
N ASN A 64 14.40 -25.10 18.41
CA ASN A 64 13.50 -25.99 19.16
C ASN A 64 12.63 -25.26 20.19
N LYS A 65 12.83 -23.95 20.39
CA LYS A 65 12.09 -23.14 21.36
C LYS A 65 11.40 -21.91 20.76
N MET A 66 11.76 -21.48 19.54
CA MET A 66 11.17 -20.28 18.94
C MET A 66 9.82 -20.61 18.27
N THR A 67 8.78 -19.89 18.61
CA THR A 67 7.47 -19.96 17.98
C THR A 67 7.34 -19.02 16.79
N VAL A 68 6.29 -19.20 15.98
CA VAL A 68 5.97 -18.27 14.88
C VAL A 68 5.59 -16.89 15.42
N ASN A 69 5.00 -16.79 16.63
CA ASN A 69 4.75 -15.51 17.29
C ASN A 69 6.06 -14.76 17.57
N GLU A 70 7.03 -15.42 18.16
CA GLU A 70 8.34 -14.82 18.45
C GLU A 70 9.10 -14.45 17.16
N LEU A 71 8.97 -15.26 16.10
CA LEU A 71 9.49 -14.89 14.78
C LEU A 71 8.82 -13.64 14.22
N TYR A 72 7.50 -13.50 14.40
CA TYR A 72 6.80 -12.29 13.96
C TYR A 72 7.29 -11.05 14.70
N ASP A 73 7.44 -11.12 16.02
CA ASP A 73 7.94 -10.01 16.84
C ASP A 73 9.37 -9.64 16.44
N TYR A 74 10.22 -10.64 16.19
CA TYR A 74 11.57 -10.45 15.69
C TYR A 74 11.57 -9.78 14.30
N TRP A 75 10.72 -10.26 13.38
CA TRP A 75 10.57 -9.69 12.04
C TRP A 75 10.08 -8.24 12.10
N LEU A 76 9.09 -7.95 12.93
CA LEU A 76 8.53 -6.60 13.08
C LEU A 76 9.60 -5.63 13.59
N LYS A 77 10.36 -6.03 14.61
CA LYS A 77 11.39 -5.20 15.22
C LYS A 77 12.58 -4.95 14.29
N ASN A 78 13.03 -5.95 13.56
CA ASN A 78 14.30 -5.87 12.83
C ASN A 78 14.13 -5.56 11.34
N GLU A 79 13.16 -6.19 10.66
CA GLU A 79 13.01 -6.08 9.22
C GLU A 79 11.97 -5.03 8.81
N ALA A 80 10.84 -4.99 9.47
CA ALA A 80 9.79 -4.03 9.14
C ALA A 80 10.23 -2.59 9.48
N THR A 81 10.93 -2.41 10.60
CA THR A 81 11.46 -1.12 11.04
C THR A 81 12.65 -0.68 10.19
N ASN A 82 13.62 -1.59 9.93
CA ASN A 82 14.81 -1.28 9.15
C ASN A 82 14.53 -0.99 7.67
N LYS A 83 13.48 -1.58 7.09
CA LYS A 83 13.06 -1.30 5.70
C LYS A 83 12.31 0.01 5.53
N SER A 84 12.23 0.85 6.56
CA SER A 84 11.51 2.14 6.54
C SER A 84 10.08 2.00 6.02
N LEU A 85 9.41 0.88 6.36
CA LEU A 85 8.02 0.68 5.99
C LEU A 85 7.16 1.76 6.62
N LYS A 86 6.25 2.32 5.83
CA LYS A 86 5.32 3.32 6.34
C LYS A 86 4.42 2.72 7.42
N GLU A 87 4.11 3.50 8.45
CA GLU A 87 3.28 3.12 9.59
C GLU A 87 1.98 2.39 9.17
N ASN A 88 1.28 2.92 8.17
CA ASN A 88 0.08 2.30 7.60
C ASN A 88 0.32 0.90 7.05
N THR A 89 1.51 0.63 6.49
CA THR A 89 1.89 -0.68 5.97
C THR A 89 2.12 -1.67 7.11
N ILE A 90 2.86 -1.23 8.13
CA ILE A 90 3.12 -2.02 9.35
C ILE A 90 1.80 -2.35 10.04
N HIS A 91 0.93 -1.36 10.23
CA HIS A 91 -0.39 -1.57 10.82
C HIS A 91 -1.23 -2.58 10.02
N GLY A 92 -1.22 -2.47 8.68
CA GLY A 92 -1.89 -3.42 7.79
C GLY A 92 -1.34 -4.85 7.92
N TYR A 93 -0.03 -5.02 7.98
CA TYR A 93 0.63 -6.32 8.16
C TYR A 93 0.36 -6.90 9.54
N THR A 94 0.38 -6.06 10.58
CA THR A 94 0.01 -6.45 11.95
C THR A 94 -1.44 -6.95 12.02
N GLY A 95 -2.36 -6.25 11.36
CA GLY A 95 -3.75 -6.68 11.26
C GLY A 95 -3.89 -8.04 10.57
N VAL A 96 -3.18 -8.25 9.45
CA VAL A 96 -3.17 -9.53 8.72
C VAL A 96 -2.58 -10.66 9.58
N TYR A 97 -1.46 -10.40 10.26
CA TYR A 97 -0.84 -11.38 11.14
C TYR A 97 -1.78 -11.78 12.27
N ASN A 98 -2.27 -10.81 13.04
CA ASN A 98 -3.09 -11.06 14.24
C ASN A 98 -4.42 -11.74 13.91
N ASN A 99 -5.06 -11.36 12.80
CA ASN A 99 -6.39 -11.86 12.47
C ASN A 99 -6.38 -13.17 11.68
N HIS A 100 -5.29 -13.47 10.94
CA HIS A 100 -5.30 -14.59 10.00
C HIS A 100 -4.16 -15.58 10.15
N ILE A 101 -2.93 -15.13 10.50
CA ILE A 101 -1.77 -16.02 10.62
C ILE A 101 -1.63 -16.53 12.06
N LYS A 102 -1.66 -15.62 13.02
CA LYS A 102 -1.45 -15.92 14.44
C LYS A 102 -2.39 -17.01 14.99
N PRO A 103 -3.72 -17.00 14.71
CA PRO A 103 -4.62 -18.02 15.24
C PRO A 103 -4.29 -19.45 14.75
N CYS A 104 -3.74 -19.58 13.55
CA CYS A 104 -3.47 -20.87 12.93
C CYS A 104 -2.03 -21.36 13.14
N LEU A 105 -1.05 -20.46 13.01
CA LEU A 105 0.36 -20.82 13.03
C LEU A 105 1.13 -20.26 14.23
N GLY A 106 0.65 -19.20 14.87
CA GLY A 106 1.40 -18.43 15.85
C GLY A 106 1.97 -19.24 17.03
N HIS A 107 1.26 -20.22 17.48
CA HIS A 107 1.64 -21.09 18.60
C HIS A 107 2.61 -22.21 18.23
N LEU A 108 2.78 -22.50 16.93
CA LEU A 108 3.65 -23.56 16.48
C LEU A 108 5.13 -23.16 16.61
N TYR A 109 5.97 -24.15 16.93
CA TYR A 109 7.42 -23.95 16.90
C TYR A 109 7.94 -23.95 15.46
N LEU A 110 9.01 -23.19 15.20
CA LEU A 110 9.60 -23.10 13.88
C LEU A 110 10.05 -24.45 13.32
N LYS A 111 10.49 -25.38 14.18
CA LYS A 111 10.85 -26.76 13.81
C LYS A 111 9.68 -27.53 13.18
N ASP A 112 8.45 -27.20 13.55
CA ASP A 112 7.25 -27.87 13.11
C ASP A 112 6.67 -27.24 11.84
N ILE A 113 7.20 -26.10 11.42
CA ILE A 113 6.80 -25.37 10.21
C ILE A 113 7.46 -26.01 8.98
N ASN A 114 6.74 -26.91 8.33
CA ASN A 114 7.15 -27.58 7.10
C ASN A 114 6.24 -27.18 5.92
N VAL A 115 6.57 -27.67 4.72
CA VAL A 115 5.82 -27.36 3.49
C VAL A 115 4.33 -27.74 3.61
N MET A 116 4.03 -28.88 4.24
CA MET A 116 2.66 -29.38 4.37
C MET A 116 1.83 -28.47 5.30
N VAL A 117 2.39 -28.06 6.45
CA VAL A 117 1.72 -27.14 7.40
C VAL A 117 1.42 -25.81 6.72
N VAL A 118 2.40 -25.23 6.03
CA VAL A 118 2.22 -23.94 5.32
C VAL A 118 1.22 -24.09 4.17
N GLN A 119 1.28 -25.19 3.40
CA GLN A 119 0.35 -25.45 2.29
C GLN A 119 -1.09 -25.60 2.79
N ASN A 120 -1.32 -26.37 3.85
CA ASN A 120 -2.66 -26.54 4.44
C ASN A 120 -3.23 -25.20 4.89
N PHE A 121 -2.45 -24.41 5.64
CA PHE A 121 -2.85 -23.07 6.05
C PHE A 121 -3.23 -22.18 4.85
N ILE A 122 -2.40 -22.13 3.80
CA ILE A 122 -2.67 -21.32 2.60
C ILE A 122 -3.92 -21.80 1.88
N THR A 123 -4.15 -23.11 1.81
CA THR A 123 -5.35 -23.69 1.17
C THR A 123 -6.61 -23.29 1.92
N GLU A 124 -6.68 -23.52 3.24
CA GLU A 124 -7.80 -23.14 4.09
C GLU A 124 -8.05 -21.62 4.10
N ALA A 125 -6.98 -20.83 4.23
CA ALA A 125 -7.09 -19.38 4.19
C ALA A 125 -7.64 -18.88 2.85
N SER A 126 -7.26 -19.55 1.71
CA SER A 126 -7.71 -19.15 0.37
C SER A 126 -9.21 -19.41 0.11
N GLU A 127 -9.86 -20.24 0.90
CA GLU A 127 -11.30 -20.53 0.80
C GLU A 127 -12.14 -19.47 1.51
N ARG A 128 -11.63 -18.93 2.62
CA ARG A 128 -12.36 -17.98 3.48
C ARG A 128 -11.96 -16.52 3.28
N LEU A 129 -10.78 -16.25 2.73
CA LEU A 129 -10.26 -14.89 2.62
C LEU A 129 -10.33 -14.36 1.19
N THR A 130 -10.56 -13.05 1.07
CA THR A 130 -10.55 -12.38 -0.22
C THR A 130 -9.14 -12.38 -0.82
N LYS A 131 -9.05 -12.29 -2.15
CA LYS A 131 -7.78 -12.17 -2.89
C LYS A 131 -6.86 -11.09 -2.33
N TYR A 132 -7.44 -9.93 -1.95
CA TYR A 132 -6.67 -8.82 -1.39
C TYR A 132 -6.01 -9.18 -0.05
N ILE A 133 -6.76 -9.80 0.86
CA ILE A 133 -6.23 -10.25 2.16
C ILE A 133 -5.19 -11.36 1.95
N MET A 134 -5.47 -12.33 1.06
CA MET A 134 -4.53 -13.40 0.73
C MET A 134 -3.20 -12.88 0.17
N LYS A 135 -3.23 -11.83 -0.66
CA LYS A 135 -2.00 -11.17 -1.12
C LYS A 135 -1.14 -10.69 0.06
N ASN A 136 -1.75 -10.08 1.06
CA ASN A 136 -1.04 -9.60 2.24
C ASN A 136 -0.58 -10.76 3.16
N VAL A 137 -1.37 -11.83 3.30
CA VAL A 137 -0.95 -13.07 3.98
C VAL A 137 0.31 -13.63 3.33
N HIS A 138 0.33 -13.72 2.00
CA HIS A 138 1.50 -14.16 1.24
C HIS A 138 2.73 -13.28 1.46
N ILE A 139 2.55 -11.96 1.53
CA ILE A 139 3.65 -11.02 1.77
C ILE A 139 4.22 -11.22 3.17
N VAL A 140 3.38 -11.19 4.21
CA VAL A 140 3.81 -11.27 5.61
C VAL A 140 4.46 -12.62 5.90
N LEU A 141 3.78 -13.72 5.61
CA LEU A 141 4.30 -15.07 5.89
C LEU A 141 5.56 -15.37 5.06
N GLY A 142 5.57 -14.96 3.80
CA GLY A 142 6.74 -15.14 2.93
C GLY A 142 7.97 -14.37 3.42
N GLN A 143 7.81 -13.14 3.89
CA GLN A 143 8.90 -12.34 4.44
C GLN A 143 9.39 -12.90 5.77
N MET A 144 8.50 -13.30 6.66
CA MET A 144 8.86 -13.92 7.94
C MET A 144 9.67 -15.20 7.75
N LEU A 145 9.20 -16.14 6.91
CA LEU A 145 9.89 -17.39 6.67
C LEU A 145 11.18 -17.23 5.88
N ARG A 146 11.27 -16.22 5.02
CA ARG A 146 12.52 -15.84 4.38
C ARG A 146 13.54 -15.34 5.41
N LEU A 147 13.12 -14.41 6.28
CA LEU A 147 13.99 -13.92 7.36
C LEU A 147 14.47 -15.07 8.25
N ALA A 148 13.56 -15.99 8.64
CA ALA A 148 13.92 -17.15 9.44
C ALA A 148 14.99 -18.02 8.75
N PHE A 149 14.90 -18.17 7.43
CA PHE A 149 15.91 -18.88 6.64
C PHE A 149 17.23 -18.11 6.55
N ASP A 150 17.16 -16.81 6.22
CA ASP A 150 18.33 -15.95 6.06
C ASP A 150 19.13 -15.81 7.39
N GLN A 151 18.43 -15.83 8.53
CA GLN A 151 19.04 -15.82 9.88
C GLN A 151 19.41 -17.22 10.39
N GLY A 152 19.17 -18.28 9.60
CA GLY A 152 19.48 -19.66 9.98
C GLY A 152 18.55 -20.25 11.04
N PHE A 153 17.41 -19.60 11.35
CA PHE A 153 16.42 -20.13 12.29
C PHE A 153 15.69 -21.37 11.74
N ILE A 154 15.61 -21.55 10.43
CA ILE A 154 15.14 -22.74 9.75
C ILE A 154 16.14 -23.17 8.69
N ALA A 155 16.32 -24.49 8.53
CA ALA A 155 17.26 -25.06 7.56
C ALA A 155 16.80 -24.87 6.10
N ASN A 156 15.51 -24.89 5.87
CA ASN A 156 14.89 -24.71 4.55
C ASN A 156 13.70 -23.77 4.67
N ASN A 157 13.48 -22.95 3.65
CA ASN A 157 12.30 -22.10 3.61
C ASN A 157 11.11 -22.85 2.97
N PRO A 158 10.13 -23.29 3.77
CA PRO A 158 9.00 -24.08 3.24
C PRO A 158 8.10 -23.28 2.30
N TYR A 159 8.13 -21.95 2.42
CA TYR A 159 7.31 -21.06 1.60
C TYR A 159 7.69 -21.08 0.10
N LEU A 160 8.91 -21.48 -0.24
CA LEU A 160 9.36 -21.58 -1.63
C LEU A 160 8.68 -22.74 -2.40
N TYR A 161 8.20 -23.75 -1.70
CA TYR A 161 7.66 -24.97 -2.27
C TYR A 161 6.13 -25.04 -2.25
N ILE A 162 5.44 -24.04 -1.70
CA ILE A 162 3.98 -24.01 -1.66
C ILE A 162 3.38 -23.72 -3.05
N ARG A 163 2.24 -24.32 -3.33
CA ARG A 163 1.43 -24.02 -4.51
C ARG A 163 0.47 -22.88 -4.20
N LYS A 164 0.67 -21.74 -4.85
CA LYS A 164 -0.20 -20.58 -4.71
C LYS A 164 -1.41 -20.71 -5.64
N LYS A 165 -2.62 -20.47 -5.14
CA LYS A 165 -3.82 -20.39 -5.98
C LYS A 165 -3.63 -19.27 -7.01
N LYS A 166 -3.79 -19.60 -8.30
CA LYS A 166 -3.81 -18.58 -9.35
C LYS A 166 -5.19 -17.91 -9.34
N TYR A 167 -5.23 -16.67 -8.96
CA TYR A 167 -6.44 -15.86 -9.12
C TYR A 167 -6.48 -15.31 -10.54
N LYS A 168 -7.63 -15.46 -11.24
CA LYS A 168 -7.83 -14.75 -12.51
C LYS A 168 -7.65 -13.25 -12.23
N LYS A 169 -7.00 -12.53 -13.16
CA LYS A 169 -7.02 -11.06 -13.09
C LYS A 169 -8.51 -10.67 -13.01
N ASP A 170 -8.89 -9.97 -11.93
CA ASP A 170 -10.21 -9.36 -11.94
C ASP A 170 -10.22 -8.46 -13.17
N LYS A 171 -11.23 -8.63 -14.04
CA LYS A 171 -11.61 -7.55 -14.96
C LYS A 171 -11.64 -6.30 -14.10
N CYS A 172 -11.11 -5.19 -14.61
CA CYS A 172 -11.05 -3.91 -13.90
C CYS A 172 -12.22 -3.83 -12.94
N LEU A 173 -11.93 -3.68 -11.64
CA LEU A 173 -12.98 -3.49 -10.66
C LEU A 173 -13.83 -2.33 -11.20
N ASN A 174 -14.98 -2.63 -11.76
CA ASN A 174 -15.98 -1.63 -12.03
C ASN A 174 -16.35 -1.10 -10.65
N TYR A 175 -15.66 -0.03 -10.23
CA TYR A 175 -16.10 0.70 -9.06
C TYR A 175 -17.45 1.29 -9.45
N GLU A 176 -18.50 0.73 -8.87
CA GLU A 176 -19.81 1.35 -9.01
C GLU A 176 -19.68 2.79 -8.53
N LEU A 177 -19.85 3.70 -9.46
CA LEU A 177 -19.88 5.12 -9.14
C LEU A 177 -21.11 5.36 -8.24
N PRO A 178 -21.03 6.29 -7.29
CA PRO A 178 -22.21 6.64 -6.52
C PRO A 178 -23.28 7.17 -7.49
N ASP A 179 -24.50 6.69 -7.34
CA ASP A 179 -25.63 7.19 -8.15
C ASP A 179 -25.89 8.68 -7.85
N GLU A 180 -26.43 9.40 -8.83
CA GLU A 180 -26.65 10.83 -8.72
C GLU A 180 -27.58 11.19 -7.56
N ASP A 181 -28.60 10.36 -7.28
CA ASP A 181 -29.52 10.59 -6.17
C ASP A 181 -28.81 10.54 -4.84
N THR A 182 -27.88 9.58 -4.67
CA THR A 182 -27.02 9.51 -3.46
C THR A 182 -26.16 10.77 -3.34
N LEU A 183 -25.56 11.25 -4.44
CA LEU A 183 -24.74 12.46 -4.41
C LEU A 183 -25.56 13.70 -4.06
N ARG A 184 -26.79 13.82 -4.56
CA ARG A 184 -27.72 14.93 -4.24
C ARG A 184 -28.25 14.83 -2.81
N LEU A 185 -28.45 13.63 -2.30
CA LEU A 185 -28.96 13.39 -0.96
C LEU A 185 -27.94 13.73 0.15
N ILE A 186 -26.67 13.37 -0.01
CA ILE A 186 -25.65 13.52 1.03
C ILE A 186 -25.64 14.93 1.65
N PRO A 187 -25.52 16.02 0.88
CA PRO A 187 -25.45 17.35 1.48
C PRO A 187 -26.73 17.76 2.22
N THR A 188 -27.89 17.18 1.91
CA THR A 188 -29.15 17.49 2.60
C THR A 188 -29.27 16.84 3.98
N LEU A 189 -28.43 15.85 4.25
CA LEU A 189 -28.43 15.11 5.53
C LEU A 189 -27.58 15.77 6.62
N PHE A 190 -26.81 16.81 6.27
CA PHE A 190 -25.87 17.49 7.15
C PHE A 190 -26.08 19.00 7.12
N HIS A 191 -25.81 19.64 8.23
CA HIS A 191 -25.81 21.08 8.28
C HIS A 191 -24.55 21.63 7.57
N GLU A 192 -24.63 22.80 6.97
CA GLU A 192 -23.52 23.45 6.26
C GLU A 192 -22.29 23.78 7.14
N THR A 193 -22.41 23.66 8.45
CA THR A 193 -21.31 23.79 9.44
C THR A 193 -20.73 22.46 9.87
N ASP A 194 -21.23 21.34 9.34
CA ASP A 194 -20.71 20.01 9.67
C ASP A 194 -19.51 19.66 8.81
N PRO A 195 -18.46 19.02 9.37
CA PRO A 195 -17.31 18.60 8.58
C PRO A 195 -17.64 17.56 7.50
N GLU A 196 -18.73 16.81 7.65
CA GLU A 196 -19.29 15.92 6.62
C GLU A 196 -19.67 16.70 5.36
N TYR A 197 -20.34 17.84 5.53
CA TYR A 197 -20.80 18.70 4.41
C TYR A 197 -19.60 19.22 3.62
N ILE A 198 -18.70 19.94 4.28
CA ILE A 198 -17.56 20.57 3.57
C ILE A 198 -16.59 19.56 2.99
N SER A 199 -16.31 18.45 3.72
CA SER A 199 -15.41 17.41 3.20
C SER A 199 -15.98 16.69 1.98
N PHE A 200 -17.32 16.52 1.91
CA PHE A 200 -17.98 15.96 0.75
C PHE A 200 -17.78 16.86 -0.48
N TYR A 201 -18.02 18.17 -0.36
CA TYR A 201 -17.84 19.08 -1.49
C TYR A 201 -16.38 19.21 -1.92
N ILE A 202 -15.42 19.29 -0.99
CA ILE A 202 -14.01 19.28 -1.34
C ILE A 202 -13.67 18.02 -2.13
N ALA A 203 -14.15 16.84 -1.70
CA ALA A 203 -13.93 15.59 -2.43
C ALA A 203 -14.53 15.61 -3.83
N LEU A 204 -15.77 16.10 -3.96
CA LEU A 204 -16.51 16.16 -5.21
C LEU A 204 -15.83 17.07 -6.24
N TYR A 205 -15.37 18.25 -5.83
CA TYR A 205 -14.75 19.25 -6.72
C TYR A 205 -13.28 18.99 -7.03
N THR A 206 -12.58 18.20 -6.20
CA THR A 206 -11.12 18.02 -6.32
C THR A 206 -10.67 16.60 -6.63
N GLY A 207 -11.48 15.62 -6.28
CA GLY A 207 -11.08 14.21 -6.30
C GLY A 207 -9.94 13.88 -5.31
N ALA A 208 -9.63 14.75 -4.35
CA ALA A 208 -8.58 14.51 -3.36
C ALA A 208 -8.89 13.30 -2.48
N ARG A 209 -7.84 12.66 -1.92
CA ARG A 209 -8.02 11.53 -1.01
C ARG A 209 -8.62 12.01 0.32
N CYS A 210 -9.46 11.19 0.95
CA CYS A 210 -10.08 11.52 2.22
C CYS A 210 -9.05 12.02 3.26
N SER A 211 -7.92 11.32 3.41
CA SER A 211 -6.85 11.73 4.34
C SER A 211 -6.17 13.06 3.98
N GLU A 212 -6.10 13.41 2.70
CA GLU A 212 -5.59 14.69 2.20
C GLU A 212 -6.56 15.83 2.54
N ILE A 213 -7.86 15.61 2.31
CA ILE A 213 -8.92 16.59 2.60
C ILE A 213 -8.93 16.96 4.09
N PHE A 214 -8.83 15.97 4.97
CA PHE A 214 -8.79 16.21 6.40
C PHE A 214 -7.45 16.79 6.88
N GLY A 215 -6.40 16.71 6.05
CA GLY A 215 -5.11 17.37 6.28
C GLY A 215 -5.10 18.85 5.91
N LEU A 216 -6.08 19.34 5.14
CA LEU A 216 -6.13 20.73 4.75
C LEU A 216 -6.29 21.64 5.95
N THR A 217 -5.45 22.66 6.01
CA THR A 217 -5.55 23.79 6.95
C THR A 217 -5.99 25.02 6.18
N TRP A 218 -6.41 26.08 6.90
CA TRP A 218 -6.79 27.33 6.24
C TRP A 218 -5.61 28.01 5.54
N ASP A 219 -4.37 27.75 5.97
CA ASP A 219 -3.14 28.23 5.30
C ASP A 219 -2.90 27.55 3.93
N ASP A 220 -3.53 26.39 3.69
CA ASP A 220 -3.45 25.69 2.41
C ASP A 220 -4.52 26.17 1.40
N VAL A 221 -5.37 27.14 1.79
CA VAL A 221 -6.46 27.68 0.96
C VAL A 221 -6.12 29.08 0.50
N ASP A 222 -5.82 29.25 -0.77
CA ASP A 222 -5.64 30.57 -1.38
C ASP A 222 -6.98 31.05 -1.97
N PHE A 223 -7.60 31.96 -1.25
CA PHE A 223 -8.92 32.52 -1.62
C PHE A 223 -8.84 33.53 -2.79
N GLU A 224 -7.65 34.10 -3.06
CA GLU A 224 -7.44 35.06 -4.14
C GLU A 224 -7.20 34.36 -5.48
N ASN A 225 -6.29 33.38 -5.46
CA ASN A 225 -5.93 32.61 -6.65
C ASN A 225 -6.82 31.40 -6.88
N HIS A 226 -7.77 31.13 -6.00
CA HIS A 226 -8.70 29.99 -6.01
C HIS A 226 -7.95 28.66 -6.09
N THR A 227 -6.97 28.44 -5.18
CA THR A 227 -6.18 27.20 -5.17
C THR A 227 -6.16 26.52 -3.79
N LEU A 228 -5.94 25.22 -3.81
CA LEU A 228 -5.73 24.39 -2.64
C LEU A 228 -4.36 23.70 -2.72
N ASP A 229 -3.55 23.81 -1.66
CA ASP A 229 -2.27 23.13 -1.52
C ASP A 229 -2.46 21.79 -0.83
N ILE A 230 -2.35 20.69 -1.59
CA ILE A 230 -2.38 19.34 -1.04
C ILE A 230 -0.94 18.92 -0.73
N ASN A 231 -0.50 19.11 0.51
CA ASN A 231 0.90 18.89 0.92
C ASN A 231 1.05 17.91 2.08
N LYS A 232 -0.03 17.59 2.80
CA LYS A 232 -0.07 16.72 3.96
C LYS A 232 -1.34 15.88 4.00
N GLN A 233 -1.39 14.91 4.89
CA GLN A 233 -2.55 14.07 5.11
C GLN A 233 -2.66 13.68 6.59
N ILE A 234 -3.85 13.29 7.04
CA ILE A 234 -4.08 12.80 8.40
C ILE A 234 -3.94 11.29 8.45
N SER A 235 -3.16 10.82 9.43
CA SER A 235 -3.16 9.43 9.91
C SER A 235 -4.04 9.32 11.15
N GLU A 236 -4.70 8.16 11.30
CA GLU A 236 -5.50 7.82 12.51
C GLU A 236 -4.83 6.71 13.34
N ILE A 237 -3.66 6.23 12.91
CA ILE A 237 -2.92 5.16 13.61
C ILE A 237 -2.19 5.78 14.79
N GLY A 238 -2.32 5.18 15.95
CA GLY A 238 -1.72 5.75 17.18
C GLY A 238 -2.31 7.07 17.66
N GLY A 239 -3.35 7.59 16.98
CA GLY A 239 -3.97 8.88 17.23
C GLY A 239 -4.14 9.69 15.95
N ILE A 240 -4.77 10.86 16.05
CA ILE A 240 -4.89 11.77 14.91
C ILE A 240 -3.60 12.60 14.83
N HIS A 241 -2.87 12.49 13.72
CA HIS A 241 -1.67 13.29 13.48
C HIS A 241 -1.41 13.54 11.99
N GLU A 242 -0.71 14.62 11.70
CA GLU A 242 -0.28 14.94 10.35
C GLU A 242 0.87 14.05 9.93
N ILE A 243 0.81 13.54 8.70
CA ILE A 243 1.92 12.83 8.05
C ILE A 243 2.14 13.41 6.65
N ALA A 244 3.38 13.34 6.17
CA ALA A 244 3.70 13.72 4.80
C ALA A 244 2.90 12.89 3.80
N THR A 245 2.60 13.46 2.64
CA THR A 245 1.95 12.74 1.55
C THR A 245 2.78 11.52 1.12
N LYS A 246 2.11 10.53 0.54
CA LYS A 246 2.69 9.20 0.27
C LYS A 246 3.86 9.25 -0.73
N THR A 247 3.82 10.16 -1.69
CA THR A 247 4.83 10.31 -2.75
C THR A 247 5.03 11.80 -3.06
N PRO A 248 6.19 12.21 -3.59
CA PRO A 248 6.42 13.58 -4.04
C PRO A 248 5.35 14.08 -5.03
N THR A 249 4.85 13.22 -5.90
CA THR A 249 3.77 13.53 -6.86
C THR A 249 2.41 13.78 -6.19
N SER A 250 2.27 13.43 -4.92
CA SER A 250 1.06 13.73 -4.16
C SER A 250 1.02 15.17 -3.65
N ILE A 251 2.17 15.85 -3.57
CA ILE A 251 2.25 17.29 -3.27
C ILE A 251 1.86 18.04 -4.54
N ARG A 252 0.82 18.84 -4.45
CA ARG A 252 0.28 19.55 -5.60
C ARG A 252 -0.57 20.73 -5.19
N ASN A 253 -0.50 21.80 -5.97
CA ASN A 253 -1.43 22.92 -5.94
C ASN A 253 -2.50 22.69 -7.02
N ILE A 254 -3.77 22.80 -6.67
CA ILE A 254 -4.90 22.57 -7.58
C ILE A 254 -5.82 23.78 -7.61
N LYS A 255 -6.14 24.28 -8.79
CA LYS A 255 -7.20 25.27 -8.98
C LYS A 255 -8.57 24.66 -8.71
N VAL A 256 -9.44 25.43 -8.08
CA VAL A 256 -10.82 25.03 -7.80
C VAL A 256 -11.80 26.10 -8.30
N SER A 257 -13.08 25.73 -8.41
CA SER A 257 -14.13 26.64 -8.86
C SER A 257 -14.43 27.72 -7.82
N ASN A 258 -15.01 28.83 -8.31
CA ASN A 258 -15.50 29.89 -7.45
C ASN A 258 -16.55 29.38 -6.44
N ASP A 259 -17.42 28.45 -6.86
CA ASP A 259 -18.45 27.88 -6.00
C ASP A 259 -17.86 27.20 -4.76
N LEU A 260 -16.79 26.39 -4.94
CA LEU A 260 -16.10 25.77 -3.80
C LEU A 260 -15.44 26.81 -2.90
N ILE A 261 -14.84 27.84 -3.47
CA ILE A 261 -14.23 28.94 -2.71
C ILE A 261 -15.27 29.67 -1.86
N GLU A 262 -16.42 29.99 -2.40
CA GLU A 262 -17.51 30.65 -1.65
C GLU A 262 -18.05 29.72 -0.54
N MET A 263 -18.19 28.43 -0.78
CA MET A 263 -18.54 27.46 0.26
C MET A 263 -17.48 27.44 1.39
N LEU A 264 -16.18 27.47 1.05
CA LEU A 264 -15.09 27.49 2.02
C LEU A 264 -15.09 28.80 2.82
N LYS A 265 -15.31 29.96 2.18
CA LYS A 265 -15.43 31.26 2.87
C LYS A 265 -16.59 31.25 3.88
N LYS A 266 -17.77 30.75 3.44
CA LYS A 266 -18.94 30.63 4.31
C LYS A 266 -18.66 29.71 5.50
N TYR A 267 -18.04 28.56 5.23
CA TYR A 267 -17.68 27.60 6.29
C TYR A 267 -16.71 28.23 7.29
N LYS A 268 -15.64 28.91 6.82
CA LYS A 268 -14.69 29.63 7.65
C LYS A 268 -15.37 30.68 8.51
N SER A 269 -16.22 31.52 7.93
CA SER A 269 -16.99 32.54 8.64
C SER A 269 -17.85 31.96 9.77
N ASN A 270 -18.44 30.76 9.55
CA ASN A 270 -19.19 30.08 10.59
C ASN A 270 -18.28 29.57 11.72
N LEU A 271 -17.09 29.03 11.39
CA LEU A 271 -16.10 28.65 12.43
C LEU A 271 -15.63 29.84 13.24
N ASP A 272 -15.42 31.01 12.62
CA ASP A 272 -15.05 32.24 13.31
C ASP A 272 -16.14 32.68 14.29
N LYS A 273 -17.43 32.57 13.92
CA LYS A 273 -18.55 32.83 14.85
C LYS A 273 -18.56 31.85 16.02
N PHE A 274 -18.29 30.56 15.76
CA PHE A 274 -18.16 29.56 16.84
C PHE A 274 -16.96 29.85 17.74
N ALA A 275 -15.83 30.32 17.18
CA ALA A 275 -14.68 30.71 17.97
C ALA A 275 -15.01 31.84 18.96
N LEU A 276 -15.79 32.81 18.51
CA LEU A 276 -16.30 33.90 19.38
C LEU A 276 -17.25 33.36 20.46
N LEU A 277 -18.15 32.41 20.08
CA LEU A 277 -19.14 31.84 21.00
C LEU A 277 -18.48 30.97 22.09
N TYR A 278 -17.53 30.13 21.72
CA TYR A 278 -16.88 29.17 22.62
C TYR A 278 -15.64 29.77 23.34
N GLY A 279 -15.08 30.87 22.85
CA GLY A 279 -13.94 31.53 23.45
C GLY A 279 -12.77 30.57 23.70
N LYS A 280 -12.28 30.54 24.96
CA LYS A 280 -11.14 29.70 25.36
C LYS A 280 -11.35 28.21 25.22
N THR A 281 -12.57 27.74 25.05
CA THR A 281 -12.92 26.33 24.89
C THR A 281 -12.95 25.88 23.43
N PHE A 282 -12.75 26.82 22.50
CA PHE A 282 -12.64 26.51 21.08
C PHE A 282 -11.31 25.83 20.74
N GLY A 283 -11.34 24.74 19.99
CA GLY A 283 -10.17 23.91 19.66
C GLY A 283 -9.22 24.48 18.61
N GLY A 284 -9.33 25.78 18.32
CA GLY A 284 -8.43 26.55 17.45
C GLY A 284 -8.82 26.56 15.97
N GLY A 285 -9.62 25.65 15.46
CA GLY A 285 -10.14 25.69 14.08
C GLY A 285 -9.07 25.68 12.98
N LYS A 286 -7.89 25.15 13.23
CA LYS A 286 -6.75 25.12 12.30
C LYS A 286 -7.11 24.45 10.97
N TYR A 287 -7.84 23.31 11.05
CA TYR A 287 -8.16 22.49 9.89
C TYR A 287 -9.46 22.94 9.23
N VAL A 288 -9.52 22.81 7.90
CA VAL A 288 -10.74 23.11 7.14
C VAL A 288 -11.89 22.23 7.59
N CYS A 289 -11.65 20.91 7.83
CA CYS A 289 -12.67 19.96 8.28
C CYS A 289 -12.80 19.92 9.82
N SER A 290 -12.81 21.06 10.50
CA SER A 290 -13.08 21.17 11.92
C SER A 290 -14.58 21.20 12.21
N ASP A 291 -15.00 20.66 13.38
CA ASP A 291 -16.37 20.79 13.87
C ASP A 291 -16.66 22.19 14.44
N SER A 292 -17.92 22.42 14.86
CA SER A 292 -18.36 23.68 15.49
C SER A 292 -17.60 24.05 16.77
N LYS A 293 -16.85 23.11 17.36
CA LYS A 293 -15.96 23.37 18.51
C LYS A 293 -14.51 23.61 18.10
N GLY A 294 -14.20 23.65 16.80
CA GLY A 294 -12.86 23.89 16.27
C GLY A 294 -11.91 22.67 16.31
N TYR A 295 -12.42 21.46 16.59
CA TYR A 295 -11.62 20.26 16.62
C TYR A 295 -11.71 19.48 15.30
N LEU A 296 -10.56 19.00 14.83
CA LEU A 296 -10.54 18.11 13.68
C LEU A 296 -11.28 16.79 13.98
N LYS A 297 -12.27 16.48 13.17
CA LYS A 297 -12.96 15.19 13.24
C LYS A 297 -12.11 14.09 12.60
N ARG A 298 -12.18 12.88 13.15
CA ARG A 298 -11.56 11.70 12.56
C ARG A 298 -12.14 11.40 11.18
N PRO A 299 -11.33 11.24 10.13
CA PRO A 299 -11.82 10.84 8.81
C PRO A 299 -12.71 9.59 8.83
N SER A 300 -12.35 8.61 9.65
CA SER A 300 -13.14 7.38 9.83
C SER A 300 -14.51 7.62 10.48
N TYR A 301 -14.60 8.60 11.39
CA TYR A 301 -15.87 8.99 12.01
C TYR A 301 -16.80 9.61 10.96
N VAL A 302 -16.31 10.60 10.19
CA VAL A 302 -17.09 11.29 9.16
C VAL A 302 -17.62 10.31 8.11
N ARG A 303 -16.75 9.42 7.62
CA ARG A 303 -17.16 8.36 6.67
C ARG A 303 -18.27 7.46 7.24
N ARG A 304 -18.15 7.03 8.49
CA ARG A 304 -19.18 6.20 9.14
C ARG A 304 -20.47 6.97 9.39
N ASN A 305 -20.38 8.25 9.72
CA ASN A 305 -21.55 9.09 9.95
C ASN A 305 -22.36 9.29 8.65
N ILE A 306 -21.68 9.57 7.54
CA ILE A 306 -22.32 9.65 6.22
C ILE A 306 -23.03 8.31 5.91
N GLN A 307 -22.35 7.19 6.06
CA GLN A 307 -22.92 5.87 5.78
C GLN A 307 -24.11 5.56 6.71
N LYS A 308 -24.04 5.94 7.99
CA LYS A 308 -25.13 5.77 8.96
C LYS A 308 -26.37 6.58 8.55
N LYS A 309 -26.17 7.82 8.11
CA LYS A 309 -27.27 8.71 7.67
C LYS A 309 -27.92 8.24 6.35
N LEU A 310 -27.16 7.56 5.47
CA LEU A 310 -27.66 7.00 4.21
C LEU A 310 -28.42 5.68 4.39
N LYS A 311 -28.18 4.95 5.47
CA LYS A 311 -28.81 3.64 5.73
C LYS A 311 -30.35 3.62 5.63
N PRO A 312 -31.10 4.60 6.17
CA PRO A 312 -32.56 4.66 6.04
C PRO A 312 -33.07 4.75 4.60
N TYR A 313 -32.23 5.22 3.67
CA TYR A 313 -32.55 5.38 2.25
C TYR A 313 -32.08 4.18 1.40
N ASN A 314 -31.58 3.10 2.02
CA ASN A 314 -30.98 1.94 1.35
C ASN A 314 -29.87 2.32 0.35
N LYS A 315 -29.08 3.36 0.69
CA LYS A 315 -27.97 3.84 -0.12
C LYS A 315 -26.66 3.47 0.52
N GLU A 316 -25.72 3.02 -0.33
CA GLU A 316 -24.34 2.76 0.08
C GLU A 316 -23.41 3.84 -0.48
N PHE A 317 -22.44 4.25 0.33
CA PHE A 317 -21.51 5.27 -0.06
C PHE A 317 -20.11 4.98 0.51
N ARG A 318 -19.11 5.12 -0.32
CA ARG A 318 -17.71 5.05 0.09
C ARG A 318 -17.02 6.35 -0.32
N PHE A 319 -16.44 7.04 0.63
CA PHE A 319 -15.84 8.35 0.36
C PHE A 319 -14.82 8.35 -0.80
N HIS A 320 -14.12 7.23 -1.01
CA HIS A 320 -13.17 7.09 -2.11
C HIS A 320 -13.86 7.03 -3.50
N THR A 321 -15.15 6.70 -3.57
CA THR A 321 -15.89 6.68 -4.84
C THR A 321 -16.12 8.08 -5.41
N LEU A 322 -16.07 9.16 -4.59
CA LEU A 322 -16.07 10.53 -5.08
C LEU A 322 -14.85 10.85 -5.96
N ARG A 323 -13.70 10.32 -5.59
CA ARG A 323 -12.50 10.45 -6.41
C ARG A 323 -12.62 9.71 -7.75
N HIS A 324 -13.26 8.53 -7.74
CA HIS A 324 -13.58 7.81 -8.98
C HIS A 324 -14.58 8.57 -9.82
N PHE A 325 -15.64 9.09 -9.20
CA PHE A 325 -16.64 9.92 -9.86
C PHE A 325 -15.99 11.15 -10.52
N TYR A 326 -15.19 11.91 -9.76
CA TYR A 326 -14.45 13.06 -10.30
C TYR A 326 -13.60 12.69 -11.51
N ALA A 327 -12.81 11.62 -11.40
CA ALA A 327 -11.92 11.19 -12.47
C ALA A 327 -12.69 10.77 -13.73
N THR A 328 -13.73 9.96 -13.57
CA THR A 328 -14.56 9.48 -14.68
C THR A 328 -15.27 10.65 -15.37
N LYS A 329 -15.95 11.51 -14.59
CA LYS A 329 -16.68 12.66 -15.16
C LYS A 329 -15.77 13.69 -15.82
N ALA A 330 -14.57 13.91 -15.28
CA ALA A 330 -13.60 14.80 -15.91
C ALA A 330 -13.09 14.25 -17.27
N LEU A 331 -12.88 12.92 -17.36
CA LEU A 331 -12.45 12.28 -18.60
C LEU A 331 -13.59 12.21 -19.62
N GLU A 332 -14.82 11.86 -19.20
CA GLU A 332 -16.04 11.91 -20.04
C GLU A 332 -16.29 13.31 -20.60
N ALA A 333 -15.93 14.36 -19.85
CA ALA A 333 -16.00 15.76 -20.30
C ALA A 333 -14.79 16.20 -21.16
N GLY A 334 -13.97 15.27 -21.66
CA GLY A 334 -12.84 15.55 -22.56
C GLY A 334 -11.59 16.13 -21.87
N THR A 335 -11.49 16.10 -20.53
CA THR A 335 -10.30 16.62 -19.85
C THR A 335 -9.09 15.73 -20.13
N ASN A 336 -7.95 16.35 -20.47
CA ASN A 336 -6.70 15.63 -20.75
C ASN A 336 -6.29 14.69 -19.60
N VAL A 337 -6.02 13.43 -19.91
CA VAL A 337 -5.67 12.38 -18.93
C VAL A 337 -4.48 12.76 -18.04
N LYS A 338 -3.46 13.45 -18.60
CA LYS A 338 -2.30 13.94 -17.83
C LYS A 338 -2.74 14.99 -16.80
N ALA A 339 -3.65 15.88 -17.18
CA ALA A 339 -4.20 16.90 -16.28
C ALA A 339 -4.99 16.26 -15.13
N VAL A 340 -5.88 15.30 -15.43
CA VAL A 340 -6.62 14.54 -14.42
C VAL A 340 -5.66 13.79 -13.50
N SER A 341 -4.68 13.07 -14.06
CA SER A 341 -3.68 12.33 -13.30
C SER A 341 -2.90 13.23 -12.32
N ARG A 342 -2.46 14.42 -12.78
CA ARG A 342 -1.76 15.41 -11.96
C ARG A 342 -2.65 15.94 -10.84
N ARG A 343 -3.89 16.33 -11.13
CA ARG A 343 -4.85 16.83 -10.13
C ARG A 343 -5.14 15.79 -9.05
N LEU A 344 -5.26 14.53 -9.44
CA LEU A 344 -5.45 13.42 -8.51
C LEU A 344 -4.18 13.07 -7.72
N GLY A 345 -2.99 13.45 -8.17
CA GLY A 345 -1.72 13.05 -7.54
C GLY A 345 -1.46 11.55 -7.70
N HIS A 346 -1.62 11.02 -8.92
CA HIS A 346 -1.21 9.67 -9.27
C HIS A 346 0.30 9.62 -9.54
N ALA A 347 0.96 8.53 -9.13
CA ALA A 347 2.39 8.34 -9.35
C ALA A 347 2.76 8.20 -10.83
N SER A 348 1.82 7.74 -11.66
CA SER A 348 1.95 7.68 -13.12
C SER A 348 0.60 7.87 -13.79
N VAL A 349 0.62 8.33 -15.03
CA VAL A 349 -0.58 8.47 -15.88
C VAL A 349 -1.23 7.11 -16.13
N GLN A 350 -0.43 6.04 -16.18
CA GLN A 350 -0.90 4.66 -16.35
C GLN A 350 -1.95 4.27 -15.30
N VAL A 351 -1.80 4.75 -14.06
CA VAL A 351 -2.81 4.51 -13.00
C VAL A 351 -4.18 5.10 -13.35
N THR A 352 -4.19 6.24 -14.04
CA THR A 352 -5.43 6.88 -14.49
C THR A 352 -6.02 6.12 -15.67
N LEU A 353 -5.19 5.76 -16.64
CA LEU A 353 -5.60 4.99 -17.81
C LEU A 353 -6.18 3.63 -17.41
N ASP A 354 -5.46 2.86 -16.61
CA ASP A 354 -5.87 1.51 -16.19
C ASP A 354 -7.17 1.48 -15.37
N ARG A 355 -7.53 2.59 -14.75
CA ARG A 355 -8.69 2.66 -13.84
C ARG A 355 -9.92 3.30 -14.43
N TYR A 356 -9.76 4.28 -15.30
CA TYR A 356 -10.85 5.17 -15.70
C TYR A 356 -11.05 5.25 -17.21
N VAL A 357 -10.09 4.86 -18.02
CA VAL A 357 -10.22 4.89 -19.47
C VAL A 357 -10.56 3.50 -19.97
N THR A 358 -11.81 3.33 -20.39
CA THR A 358 -12.24 2.19 -21.19
C THR A 358 -12.34 2.69 -22.62
N PHE A 359 -11.58 2.10 -23.53
CA PHE A 359 -11.69 2.42 -24.97
C PHE A 359 -13.09 2.03 -25.46
N THR A 360 -13.80 2.98 -26.06
CA THR A 360 -15.11 2.73 -26.68
C THR A 360 -15.03 3.05 -28.17
N PRO A 361 -15.88 2.43 -29.02
CA PRO A 361 -15.93 2.77 -30.45
C PRO A 361 -16.17 4.25 -30.72
N GLU A 362 -16.97 4.91 -29.89
CA GLU A 362 -17.27 6.35 -30.01
C GLU A 362 -16.03 7.22 -29.82
N MET A 363 -15.06 6.79 -29.01
CA MET A 363 -13.78 7.48 -28.87
C MET A 363 -12.91 7.40 -30.13
N ASP A 364 -13.06 6.34 -30.92
CA ASP A 364 -12.36 6.19 -32.18
C ASP A 364 -12.95 7.12 -33.25
N ASP A 365 -14.29 7.20 -33.33
CA ASP A 365 -15.02 8.09 -34.21
C ASP A 365 -14.69 9.57 -33.89
N GLU A 366 -14.71 9.95 -32.59
CA GLU A 366 -14.38 11.29 -32.12
C GLU A 366 -12.94 11.68 -32.45
N ALA A 367 -12.00 10.73 -32.34
CA ALA A 367 -10.59 10.94 -32.69
C ALA A 367 -10.43 11.21 -34.21
N VAL A 368 -11.19 10.53 -35.06
CA VAL A 368 -11.21 10.77 -36.51
C VAL A 368 -11.75 12.15 -36.81
N ASP A 369 -12.90 12.53 -36.25
CA ASP A 369 -13.54 13.84 -36.49
C ASP A 369 -12.63 15.00 -36.06
N ILE A 370 -11.98 14.89 -34.89
CA ILE A 370 -11.01 15.89 -34.40
C ILE A 370 -9.85 16.03 -35.39
N PHE A 371 -9.29 14.91 -35.87
CA PHE A 371 -8.14 14.92 -36.74
C PHE A 371 -8.48 15.45 -38.14
N ASP A 372 -9.65 15.10 -38.66
CA ASP A 372 -10.17 15.64 -39.94
C ASP A 372 -10.38 17.14 -39.84
N GLY A 373 -10.85 17.67 -38.71
CA GLY A 373 -10.90 19.11 -38.46
C GLY A 373 -9.51 19.78 -38.58
N VAL A 374 -8.50 19.21 -37.89
CA VAL A 374 -7.14 19.70 -37.91
C VAL A 374 -6.57 19.69 -39.34
N ILE A 375 -6.83 18.62 -40.10
CA ILE A 375 -6.36 18.50 -41.49
C ILE A 375 -7.02 19.55 -42.40
N ASN A 376 -8.34 19.72 -42.24
CA ASN A 376 -9.07 20.72 -43.03
C ASN A 376 -8.60 22.15 -42.75
N ASP A 377 -8.34 22.51 -41.51
CA ASP A 377 -7.80 23.82 -41.13
C ASP A 377 -6.40 24.02 -41.70
N PHE A 378 -5.53 23.01 -41.61
CA PHE A 378 -4.19 23.07 -42.15
C PHE A 378 -4.16 23.31 -43.67
N PHE A 379 -5.06 22.73 -44.42
CA PHE A 379 -5.16 22.91 -45.85
C PHE A 379 -5.92 24.18 -46.28
N SER A 380 -6.85 24.69 -45.46
CA SER A 380 -7.57 25.93 -45.68
C SER A 380 -6.66 27.16 -45.54
N GLU A 381 -5.78 27.19 -44.52
CA GLU A 381 -4.78 28.26 -44.36
C GLU A 381 -3.78 28.38 -45.54
N LYS A 382 -3.47 27.26 -46.19
CA LYS A 382 -2.62 27.30 -47.41
C LYS A 382 -3.29 27.91 -48.61
N LYS A 383 -4.62 27.89 -48.73
CA LYS A 383 -5.36 28.55 -49.84
C LYS A 383 -5.37 30.07 -49.69
N THR A 384 -5.45 30.58 -48.46
CA THR A 384 -5.50 32.03 -48.18
C THR A 384 -4.15 32.72 -48.42
N ARG A 385 -3.04 32.02 -48.26
CA ARG A 385 -1.68 32.58 -48.52
C ARG A 385 -1.27 32.58 -50.00
N ARG A 386 -2.01 31.91 -50.91
CA ARG A 386 -1.72 31.88 -52.37
C ARG A 386 -2.53 32.86 -53.20
N SER A 387 -3.44 33.63 -52.62
CA SER A 387 -4.35 34.55 -53.33
C SER A 387 -3.98 36.03 -53.17
N THR A 388 -2.74 36.40 -52.84
CA THR A 388 -2.28 37.79 -52.94
C THR A 388 -1.57 37.94 -54.26
N PRO A 389 -2.14 38.57 -55.34
CA PRO A 389 -1.42 38.92 -56.53
C PRO A 389 -0.49 40.09 -56.26
N GLN A 390 0.64 40.10 -56.94
CA GLN A 390 1.59 41.24 -57.05
C GLN A 390 0.92 42.43 -57.74
#